data_11f7d04c1677ceb0060b43c181fb38f7
#
_entry.id   11f7d04c1677ceb0060b43c181fb38f7
#
_cell.length_a   1.000
_cell.length_b   1.000
_cell.length_c   1.000
_cell.angle_alpha   90.00
_cell.angle_beta   90.00
_cell.angle_gamma   90.00
#
_symmetry.space_group_name_H-M   'P 1'
#
loop_
_entity.id
_entity.type
_entity.pdbx_description
1 polymer ?
#
loop_
_entity_poly.entity_id
_entity_poly.type
_entity_poly.pdbx_seq_one_letter_code
_entity_poly.pdbx_strand_id
1 'polypeptide(L)'
;MGNPPRYGGLDAFKVIAALLVVAIHTSPLTTYSPDGDFLLTRSLARVAVPFFFMVTGQFVLGEVLQGRRPFSALWRQVKKILLLYLVAVVLYLPVGLYAGHYQGLSPLSALRLLLFDGTFYHLWYFPACATGLLLVYLLRRVLRGRGLLAVTGLLYLIGLFGDSYYGLTAALPPLAAAYEAGFQVFSYTRNGLFMAPLFLLLGARLGSRPPARKPAVNGLGLLLSLVLMTGEAFTLRHFALQRHDSMYLLLPVVMVFLYRLLLAWSPQAPAFCRPVSTWVYILHPAMIVVIRGAAEAVGLTAVLVDNSLVHYLAVCLLSFLAAAVIAWALARLRPPRPTCGRAWIQLDQDALAHNVSALRSLLPPGCQLMPAVKANAYGHGALPIARALAAQGISAFCVACLEEGIQLRKGGIRGEILILGYTPPSQVPLLRRYKLTQTAVDFSHAVQLSQAGK
;
A
#
# COMPACT_ATOMS: atom_id res chain seq x y z
N MET A 1 15.93 -17.39 7.90
CA MET A 1 15.47 -16.41 6.91
C MET A 1 16.08 -15.06 7.24
N GLY A 2 16.84 -14.44 6.32
CA GLY A 2 17.44 -13.13 6.50
C GLY A 2 16.35 -12.07 6.66
N ASN A 3 16.62 -11.00 7.43
CA ASN A 3 15.74 -9.85 7.51
C ASN A 3 15.32 -9.44 6.09
N PRO A 4 14.04 -9.08 5.86
CA PRO A 4 13.60 -8.63 4.55
C PRO A 4 14.51 -7.49 4.08
N PRO A 5 14.88 -7.46 2.79
CA PRO A 5 15.83 -6.49 2.28
C PRO A 5 15.35 -5.08 2.61
N ARG A 6 16.17 -4.31 3.33
CA ARG A 6 15.91 -2.90 3.62
C ARG A 6 16.39 -2.09 2.43
N TYR A 7 15.46 -1.40 1.78
CA TYR A 7 15.75 -0.48 0.69
C TYR A 7 16.01 0.93 1.26
N GLY A 8 17.20 1.14 1.83
CA GLY A 8 17.55 2.39 2.52
C GLY A 8 17.41 3.62 1.62
N GLY A 9 17.75 3.53 0.33
CA GLY A 9 17.59 4.61 -0.63
C GLY A 9 16.13 5.01 -0.85
N LEU A 10 15.20 4.04 -0.90
CA LEU A 10 13.78 4.34 -0.97
C LEU A 10 13.29 5.04 0.30
N ASP A 11 13.75 4.59 1.48
CA ASP A 11 13.33 5.18 2.75
C ASP A 11 13.89 6.60 2.95
N ALA A 12 15.13 6.85 2.55
CA ALA A 12 15.72 8.20 2.54
C ALA A 12 14.99 9.13 1.58
N PHE A 13 14.70 8.66 0.35
CA PHE A 13 14.04 9.49 -0.65
C PHE A 13 12.58 9.81 -0.30
N LYS A 14 11.90 9.01 0.55
CA LYS A 14 10.55 9.37 1.06
C LYS A 14 10.54 10.72 1.78
N VAL A 15 11.61 11.02 2.52
CA VAL A 15 11.74 12.32 3.21
C VAL A 15 11.93 13.43 2.17
N ILE A 16 12.81 13.24 1.19
CA ILE A 16 13.03 14.20 0.09
C ILE A 16 11.71 14.41 -0.68
N ALA A 17 11.01 13.33 -1.04
CA ALA A 17 9.74 13.43 -1.75
C ALA A 17 8.67 14.18 -0.92
N ALA A 18 8.64 14.01 0.40
CA ALA A 18 7.74 14.77 1.26
C ALA A 18 8.07 16.27 1.26
N LEU A 19 9.36 16.64 1.31
CA LEU A 19 9.81 18.04 1.18
C LEU A 19 9.43 18.64 -0.19
N LEU A 20 9.59 17.87 -1.27
CA LEU A 20 9.19 18.29 -2.61
C LEU A 20 7.67 18.50 -2.71
N VAL A 21 6.86 17.66 -2.03
CA VAL A 21 5.41 17.87 -1.97
C VAL A 21 5.08 19.18 -1.23
N VAL A 22 5.75 19.46 -0.11
CA VAL A 22 5.56 20.75 0.58
C VAL A 22 5.95 21.91 -0.35
N ALA A 23 7.06 21.80 -1.10
CA ALA A 23 7.49 22.83 -2.06
C ALA A 23 6.44 23.11 -3.15
N ILE A 24 5.79 22.07 -3.69
CA ILE A 24 4.71 22.23 -4.69
C ILE A 24 3.57 23.11 -4.14
N HIS A 25 3.30 23.06 -2.84
CA HIS A 25 2.15 23.74 -2.22
C HIS A 25 2.50 25.08 -1.55
N THR A 26 3.81 25.39 -1.39
CA THR A 26 4.27 26.65 -0.78
C THR A 26 5.01 27.55 -1.73
N SER A 27 5.43 27.05 -2.92
CA SER A 27 6.17 27.81 -3.94
C SER A 27 7.35 28.58 -3.35
N PRO A 28 8.41 27.89 -2.89
CA PRO A 28 9.45 28.48 -2.01
C PRO A 28 10.33 29.55 -2.66
N LEU A 29 10.37 29.62 -3.98
CA LEU A 29 11.24 30.55 -4.69
C LEU A 29 10.50 31.71 -5.36
N THR A 30 9.18 31.81 -5.22
CA THR A 30 8.35 32.79 -5.92
C THR A 30 8.79 34.24 -5.65
N THR A 31 9.20 34.57 -4.43
CA THR A 31 9.70 35.92 -4.09
C THR A 31 11.08 36.22 -4.62
N TYR A 32 11.84 35.22 -5.06
CA TYR A 32 13.21 35.38 -5.56
C TYR A 32 13.31 35.23 -7.08
N SER A 33 12.68 34.20 -7.62
CA SER A 33 12.69 33.89 -9.04
C SER A 33 11.47 33.06 -9.44
N PRO A 34 10.51 33.64 -10.19
CA PRO A 34 9.36 32.89 -10.71
C PRO A 34 9.76 31.70 -11.58
N ASP A 35 10.83 31.81 -12.36
CA ASP A 35 11.33 30.71 -13.20
C ASP A 35 12.06 29.65 -12.36
N GLY A 36 12.78 30.07 -11.32
CA GLY A 36 13.36 29.16 -10.34
C GLY A 36 12.30 28.38 -9.56
N ASP A 37 11.21 29.04 -9.18
CA ASP A 37 10.07 28.38 -8.54
C ASP A 37 9.37 27.39 -9.50
N PHE A 38 9.16 27.79 -10.75
CA PHE A 38 8.61 26.91 -11.77
C PHE A 38 9.50 25.67 -11.99
N LEU A 39 10.82 25.87 -12.13
CA LEU A 39 11.78 24.77 -12.25
C LEU A 39 11.64 23.78 -11.07
N LEU A 40 11.62 24.30 -9.86
CA LEU A 40 11.56 23.48 -8.65
C LEU A 40 10.20 22.79 -8.51
N THR A 41 9.10 23.54 -8.55
CA THR A 41 7.78 23.06 -8.17
C THR A 41 7.01 22.39 -9.31
N ARG A 42 7.24 22.84 -10.56
CA ARG A 42 6.50 22.39 -11.75
C ARG A 42 7.30 21.44 -12.64
N SER A 43 8.61 21.27 -12.39
CA SER A 43 9.43 20.28 -13.06
C SER A 43 10.02 19.27 -12.06
N LEU A 44 11.03 19.64 -11.29
CA LEU A 44 11.78 18.71 -10.45
C LEU A 44 10.93 18.01 -9.38
N ALA A 45 10.03 18.75 -8.70
CA ALA A 45 9.19 18.18 -7.66
C ALA A 45 8.11 17.21 -8.17
N ARG A 46 7.87 17.19 -9.51
CA ARG A 46 6.88 16.27 -10.10
C ARG A 46 7.24 14.78 -9.96
N VAL A 47 8.46 14.45 -9.60
CA VAL A 47 8.88 13.07 -9.29
C VAL A 47 8.29 12.55 -7.96
N ALA A 48 7.85 13.43 -7.06
CA ALA A 48 7.48 13.06 -5.69
C ALA A 48 6.26 12.12 -5.63
N VAL A 49 5.18 12.46 -6.30
CA VAL A 49 3.94 11.64 -6.27
C VAL A 49 4.09 10.32 -7.02
N PRO A 50 4.65 10.29 -8.26
CA PRO A 50 5.00 9.04 -8.94
C PRO A 50 5.88 8.11 -8.11
N PHE A 51 6.84 8.66 -7.36
CA PHE A 51 7.67 7.86 -6.47
C PHE A 51 6.85 7.12 -5.42
N PHE A 52 5.88 7.77 -4.76
CA PHE A 52 5.00 7.10 -3.80
C PHE A 52 4.12 6.02 -4.45
N PHE A 53 3.62 6.23 -5.67
CA PHE A 53 2.94 5.18 -6.43
C PHE A 53 3.88 4.00 -6.72
N MET A 54 5.13 4.25 -7.15
CA MET A 54 6.09 3.18 -7.44
C MET A 54 6.46 2.38 -6.19
N VAL A 55 6.66 3.03 -5.05
CA VAL A 55 6.90 2.35 -3.76
C VAL A 55 5.72 1.46 -3.39
N THR A 56 4.50 1.98 -3.51
CA THR A 56 3.29 1.18 -3.25
C THR A 56 3.17 0.01 -4.24
N GLY A 57 3.47 0.24 -5.52
CA GLY A 57 3.51 -0.79 -6.54
C GLY A 57 4.49 -1.92 -6.20
N GLN A 58 5.70 -1.59 -5.77
CA GLN A 58 6.72 -2.59 -5.39
C GLN A 58 6.26 -3.48 -4.23
N PHE A 59 5.83 -2.87 -3.12
CA PHE A 59 5.61 -3.61 -1.88
C PHE A 59 4.21 -4.24 -1.77
N VAL A 60 3.26 -3.78 -2.57
CA VAL A 60 1.87 -4.26 -2.53
C VAL A 60 1.52 -5.06 -3.78
N LEU A 61 1.66 -4.42 -4.94
CA LEU A 61 1.22 -4.99 -6.20
C LEU A 61 2.20 -6.06 -6.72
N GLY A 62 3.51 -5.88 -6.55
CA GLY A 62 4.54 -6.78 -7.05
C GLY A 62 4.37 -8.22 -6.58
N GLU A 63 4.12 -8.43 -5.31
CA GLU A 63 3.89 -9.75 -4.71
C GLU A 63 2.60 -10.41 -5.19
N VAL A 64 1.54 -9.61 -5.36
CA VAL A 64 0.23 -10.09 -5.85
C VAL A 64 0.28 -10.44 -7.33
N LEU A 65 0.94 -9.63 -8.15
CA LEU A 65 1.09 -9.90 -9.59
C LEU A 65 1.93 -11.15 -9.89
N GLN A 66 2.85 -11.50 -8.99
CA GLN A 66 3.67 -12.73 -9.08
C GLN A 66 2.97 -13.95 -8.49
N GLY A 67 1.77 -13.83 -7.97
CA GLY A 67 1.02 -14.92 -7.33
C GLY A 67 1.55 -15.32 -5.94
N ARG A 68 2.53 -14.57 -5.38
CA ARG A 68 3.10 -14.84 -4.05
C ARG A 68 2.16 -14.45 -2.91
N ARG A 69 1.20 -13.56 -3.16
CA ARG A 69 0.17 -13.14 -2.20
C ARG A 69 -1.21 -13.16 -2.83
N PRO A 70 -2.24 -13.55 -2.07
CA PRO A 70 -3.62 -13.56 -2.56
C PRO A 70 -4.20 -12.14 -2.70
N PHE A 71 -5.30 -12.01 -3.43
CA PHE A 71 -6.04 -10.76 -3.58
C PHE A 71 -6.43 -10.13 -2.23
N SER A 72 -6.71 -10.94 -1.21
CA SER A 72 -7.02 -10.45 0.14
C SER A 72 -5.91 -9.59 0.75
N ALA A 73 -4.64 -9.80 0.36
CA ALA A 73 -3.52 -8.97 0.79
C ALA A 73 -3.56 -7.58 0.12
N LEU A 74 -3.88 -7.51 -1.19
CA LEU A 74 -4.11 -6.26 -1.91
C LEU A 74 -5.29 -5.50 -1.28
N TRP A 75 -6.42 -6.19 -1.05
CA TRP A 75 -7.62 -5.59 -0.48
C TRP A 75 -7.40 -5.04 0.93
N ARG A 76 -6.64 -5.74 1.77
CA ARG A 76 -6.22 -5.23 3.09
C ARG A 76 -5.44 -3.91 2.97
N GLN A 77 -4.58 -3.79 1.96
CA GLN A 77 -3.82 -2.56 1.75
C GLN A 77 -4.69 -1.43 1.20
N VAL A 78 -5.59 -1.72 0.27
CA VAL A 78 -6.59 -0.75 -0.22
C VAL A 78 -7.42 -0.22 0.96
N LYS A 79 -7.92 -1.11 1.85
CA LYS A 79 -8.62 -0.69 3.06
C LYS A 79 -7.80 0.24 3.97
N LYS A 80 -6.49 -0.02 4.12
CA LYS A 80 -5.60 0.85 4.91
C LYS A 80 -5.45 2.24 4.28
N ILE A 81 -5.30 2.29 2.95
CA ILE A 81 -5.22 3.55 2.21
C ILE A 81 -6.53 4.34 2.38
N LEU A 82 -7.68 3.70 2.22
CA LEU A 82 -8.98 4.32 2.38
C LEU A 82 -9.25 4.75 3.83
N LEU A 83 -8.80 3.99 4.83
CA LEU A 83 -8.89 4.40 6.23
C LEU A 83 -8.04 5.65 6.51
N LEU A 84 -6.80 5.69 5.98
CA LEU A 84 -5.94 6.86 6.11
C LEU A 84 -6.56 8.09 5.41
N TYR A 85 -7.17 7.86 4.25
CA TYR A 85 -7.92 8.89 3.54
C TYR A 85 -9.08 9.41 4.35
N LEU A 86 -9.88 8.53 4.95
CA LEU A 86 -11.00 8.92 5.82
C LEU A 86 -10.52 9.77 7.02
N VAL A 87 -9.43 9.37 7.67
CA VAL A 87 -8.82 10.16 8.76
C VAL A 87 -8.41 11.55 8.25
N ALA A 88 -7.80 11.63 7.07
CA ALA A 88 -7.41 12.91 6.48
C ALA A 88 -8.62 13.76 6.09
N VAL A 89 -9.68 13.16 5.54
CA VAL A 89 -10.95 13.86 5.22
C VAL A 89 -11.54 14.47 6.49
N VAL A 90 -11.63 13.72 7.59
CA VAL A 90 -12.14 14.21 8.87
C VAL A 90 -11.26 15.35 9.42
N LEU A 91 -9.95 15.23 9.30
CA LEU A 91 -8.99 16.26 9.72
C LEU A 91 -9.19 17.58 8.97
N TYR A 92 -9.42 17.51 7.65
CA TYR A 92 -9.55 18.70 6.79
C TYR A 92 -10.99 19.22 6.65
N LEU A 93 -12.00 18.50 7.14
CA LEU A 93 -13.39 18.91 7.06
C LEU A 93 -13.65 20.30 7.71
N PRO A 94 -13.15 20.60 8.93
CA PRO A 94 -13.33 21.93 9.53
C PRO A 94 -12.68 23.05 8.70
N VAL A 95 -11.46 22.79 8.19
CA VAL A 95 -10.72 23.78 7.36
C VAL A 95 -11.46 24.04 6.05
N GLY A 96 -11.95 22.98 5.40
CA GLY A 96 -12.70 23.11 4.15
C GLY A 96 -14.06 23.80 4.32
N LEU A 97 -14.74 23.54 5.44
CA LEU A 97 -15.99 24.26 5.78
C LEU A 97 -15.73 25.76 6.03
N TYR A 98 -14.70 26.07 6.81
CA TYR A 98 -14.30 27.46 7.06
C TYR A 98 -13.90 28.20 5.79
N ALA A 99 -13.14 27.55 4.91
CA ALA A 99 -12.71 28.10 3.63
C ALA A 99 -13.80 28.12 2.54
N GLY A 100 -15.02 27.66 2.83
CA GLY A 100 -16.14 27.65 1.87
C GLY A 100 -16.00 26.62 0.73
N HIS A 101 -15.06 25.68 0.81
CA HIS A 101 -14.82 24.69 -0.26
C HIS A 101 -16.01 23.77 -0.57
N TYR A 102 -16.96 23.67 0.36
CA TYR A 102 -18.11 22.76 0.22
C TYR A 102 -19.43 23.50 -0.01
N GLN A 103 -19.40 24.82 -0.21
CA GLN A 103 -20.61 25.61 -0.49
C GLN A 103 -21.15 25.25 -1.88
N GLY A 104 -22.46 25.03 -1.97
CA GLY A 104 -23.14 24.72 -3.24
C GLY A 104 -22.80 23.35 -3.85
N LEU A 105 -22.16 22.43 -3.12
CA LEU A 105 -21.88 21.10 -3.62
C LEU A 105 -23.15 20.28 -3.85
N SER A 106 -23.35 19.84 -5.09
CA SER A 106 -24.34 18.79 -5.39
C SER A 106 -23.85 17.43 -4.89
N PRO A 107 -24.73 16.44 -4.66
CA PRO A 107 -24.33 15.09 -4.30
C PRO A 107 -23.33 14.46 -5.30
N LEU A 108 -23.51 14.73 -6.61
CA LEU A 108 -22.60 14.26 -7.65
C LEU A 108 -21.21 14.91 -7.54
N SER A 109 -21.14 16.20 -7.27
CA SER A 109 -19.88 16.92 -7.06
C SER A 109 -19.17 16.42 -5.80
N ALA A 110 -19.91 16.15 -4.71
CA ALA A 110 -19.35 15.56 -3.50
C ALA A 110 -18.77 14.15 -3.75
N LEU A 111 -19.47 13.32 -4.52
CA LEU A 111 -18.99 12.00 -4.93
C LEU A 111 -17.72 12.09 -5.79
N ARG A 112 -17.66 13.03 -6.73
CA ARG A 112 -16.48 13.31 -7.56
C ARG A 112 -15.28 13.70 -6.69
N LEU A 113 -15.45 14.63 -5.75
CA LEU A 113 -14.40 15.00 -4.81
C LEU A 113 -13.91 13.81 -4.00
N LEU A 114 -14.81 12.97 -3.53
CA LEU A 114 -14.45 11.81 -2.71
C LEU A 114 -13.69 10.75 -3.51
N LEU A 115 -14.08 10.47 -4.76
CA LEU A 115 -13.57 9.35 -5.54
C LEU A 115 -12.36 9.71 -6.43
N PHE A 116 -12.25 10.96 -6.90
CA PHE A 116 -11.26 11.35 -7.88
C PHE A 116 -10.37 12.53 -7.45
N ASP A 117 -10.98 13.64 -7.08
CA ASP A 117 -10.26 14.91 -6.91
C ASP A 117 -9.65 15.09 -5.53
N GLY A 118 -10.12 14.30 -4.53
CA GLY A 118 -9.81 14.49 -3.10
C GLY A 118 -10.64 15.63 -2.49
N THR A 119 -11.08 15.44 -1.23
CA THR A 119 -11.87 16.44 -0.50
C THR A 119 -11.06 17.68 -0.10
N PHE A 120 -9.75 17.62 -0.24
CA PHE A 120 -8.83 18.75 -0.11
C PHE A 120 -7.71 18.58 -1.16
N TYR A 121 -7.13 19.67 -1.65
CA TYR A 121 -6.30 19.74 -2.87
C TYR A 121 -5.13 18.74 -2.95
N HIS A 122 -4.64 18.20 -1.83
CA HIS A 122 -3.56 17.20 -1.80
C HIS A 122 -4.07 15.77 -1.63
N LEU A 123 -5.32 15.57 -1.20
CA LEU A 123 -5.83 14.26 -0.83
C LEU A 123 -6.17 13.34 -2.02
N TRP A 124 -6.14 13.84 -3.24
CA TRP A 124 -6.41 13.07 -4.46
C TRP A 124 -5.52 11.82 -4.63
N TYR A 125 -4.33 11.83 -4.02
CA TYR A 125 -3.40 10.70 -4.07
C TYR A 125 -4.00 9.41 -3.48
N PHE A 126 -4.77 9.50 -2.42
CA PHE A 126 -5.33 8.32 -1.75
C PHE A 126 -6.35 7.58 -2.63
N PRO A 127 -7.42 8.21 -3.12
CA PRO A 127 -8.33 7.55 -4.05
C PRO A 127 -7.61 7.14 -5.34
N ALA A 128 -6.68 7.93 -5.86
CA ALA A 128 -5.91 7.56 -7.04
C ALA A 128 -5.05 6.30 -6.81
N CYS A 129 -4.43 6.16 -5.64
CA CYS A 129 -3.66 4.98 -5.29
C CYS A 129 -4.55 3.73 -5.15
N ALA A 130 -5.70 3.86 -4.47
CA ALA A 130 -6.64 2.76 -4.26
C ALA A 130 -7.24 2.26 -5.59
N THR A 131 -7.76 3.17 -6.41
CA THR A 131 -8.35 2.83 -7.72
C THR A 131 -7.30 2.32 -8.70
N GLY A 132 -6.10 2.91 -8.73
CA GLY A 132 -4.99 2.46 -9.57
C GLY A 132 -4.53 1.04 -9.23
N LEU A 133 -4.43 0.68 -7.94
CA LEU A 133 -4.11 -0.68 -7.49
C LEU A 133 -5.15 -1.70 -7.99
N LEU A 134 -6.43 -1.38 -7.84
CA LEU A 134 -7.52 -2.25 -8.28
C LEU A 134 -7.56 -2.37 -9.81
N LEU A 135 -7.38 -1.26 -10.53
CA LEU A 135 -7.37 -1.24 -11.99
C LEU A 135 -6.23 -2.11 -12.55
N VAL A 136 -5.00 -1.96 -12.06
CA VAL A 136 -3.88 -2.79 -12.53
C VAL A 136 -4.11 -4.26 -12.20
N TYR A 137 -4.68 -4.57 -11.04
CA TYR A 137 -5.02 -5.94 -10.69
C TYR A 137 -6.09 -6.54 -11.64
N LEU A 138 -7.12 -5.78 -11.98
CA LEU A 138 -8.17 -6.22 -12.93
C LEU A 138 -7.60 -6.39 -14.34
N LEU A 139 -6.85 -5.42 -14.83
CA LEU A 139 -6.19 -5.51 -16.14
C LEU A 139 -5.26 -6.72 -16.23
N ARG A 140 -4.58 -7.09 -15.13
CA ARG A 140 -3.70 -8.25 -15.08
C ARG A 140 -4.43 -9.59 -15.30
N ARG A 141 -5.74 -9.67 -15.06
CA ARG A 141 -6.52 -10.87 -15.33
C ARG A 141 -6.65 -11.16 -16.82
N VAL A 142 -6.66 -10.12 -17.64
CA VAL A 142 -6.82 -10.20 -19.09
C VAL A 142 -5.48 -10.01 -19.81
N LEU A 143 -4.66 -9.07 -19.35
CA LEU A 143 -3.41 -8.67 -19.99
C LEU A 143 -2.19 -9.17 -19.22
N ARG A 144 -1.15 -9.59 -19.95
CA ARG A 144 0.12 -10.05 -19.36
C ARG A 144 1.31 -9.30 -19.95
N GLY A 145 2.41 -9.27 -19.21
CA GLY A 145 3.71 -8.82 -19.70
C GLY A 145 3.65 -7.44 -20.40
N ARG A 146 4.03 -7.39 -21.68
CA ARG A 146 4.11 -6.15 -22.47
C ARG A 146 2.75 -5.51 -22.69
N GLY A 147 1.67 -6.29 -22.83
CA GLY A 147 0.31 -5.77 -23.05
C GLY A 147 -0.20 -4.93 -21.87
N LEU A 148 0.05 -5.39 -20.62
CA LEU A 148 -0.32 -4.63 -19.43
C LEU A 148 0.44 -3.28 -19.36
N LEU A 149 1.75 -3.26 -19.75
CA LEU A 149 2.52 -2.02 -19.81
C LEU A 149 2.01 -1.08 -20.91
N ALA A 150 1.68 -1.63 -22.09
CA ALA A 150 1.17 -0.85 -23.19
C ALA A 150 -0.16 -0.16 -22.83
N VAL A 151 -1.09 -0.90 -22.21
CA VAL A 151 -2.39 -0.32 -21.81
C VAL A 151 -2.22 0.72 -20.71
N THR A 152 -1.40 0.46 -19.66
CA THR A 152 -1.16 1.48 -18.62
C THR A 152 -0.40 2.69 -19.16
N GLY A 153 0.49 2.50 -20.15
CA GLY A 153 1.16 3.58 -20.88
C GLY A 153 0.19 4.40 -21.73
N LEU A 154 -0.74 3.73 -22.43
CA LEU A 154 -1.78 4.41 -23.21
C LEU A 154 -2.72 5.23 -22.31
N LEU A 155 -3.13 4.69 -21.15
CA LEU A 155 -3.91 5.44 -20.18
C LEU A 155 -3.15 6.68 -19.70
N TYR A 156 -1.85 6.55 -19.46
CA TYR A 156 -1.00 7.69 -19.10
C TYR A 156 -0.96 8.75 -20.21
N LEU A 157 -0.81 8.34 -21.49
CA LEU A 157 -0.82 9.27 -22.63
C LEU A 157 -2.18 9.97 -22.76
N ILE A 158 -3.30 9.24 -22.62
CA ILE A 158 -4.63 9.87 -22.57
C ILE A 158 -4.68 10.91 -21.45
N GLY A 159 -4.20 10.57 -20.25
CA GLY A 159 -4.11 11.53 -19.15
C GLY A 159 -3.25 12.75 -19.45
N LEU A 160 -2.12 12.57 -20.11
CA LEU A 160 -1.18 13.61 -20.50
C LEU A 160 -1.83 14.68 -21.37
N PHE A 161 -2.64 14.25 -22.36
CA PHE A 161 -3.40 15.14 -23.23
C PHE A 161 -4.57 15.85 -22.55
N GLY A 162 -4.98 15.44 -21.36
CA GLY A 162 -5.92 16.17 -20.50
C GLY A 162 -5.24 17.01 -19.41
N ASP A 163 -3.89 17.01 -19.33
CA ASP A 163 -3.08 17.73 -18.33
C ASP A 163 -2.14 18.72 -19.03
N SER A 164 -0.87 18.38 -19.22
CA SER A 164 0.17 19.30 -19.69
C SER A 164 0.09 19.60 -21.20
N TYR A 165 -0.53 18.73 -21.97
CA TYR A 165 -0.68 18.89 -23.44
C TYR A 165 -2.11 19.27 -23.85
N TYR A 166 -2.95 19.72 -22.91
CA TYR A 166 -4.36 20.00 -23.17
C TYR A 166 -4.60 21.05 -24.27
N GLY A 167 -3.71 22.04 -24.42
CA GLY A 167 -3.82 23.04 -25.48
C GLY A 167 -3.83 22.45 -26.92
N LEU A 168 -3.11 21.32 -27.13
CA LEU A 168 -3.17 20.60 -28.41
C LEU A 168 -4.51 19.90 -28.62
N THR A 169 -5.10 19.35 -27.54
CA THR A 169 -6.43 18.74 -27.57
C THR A 169 -7.54 19.75 -27.76
N ALA A 170 -7.42 20.90 -27.08
CA ALA A 170 -8.37 22.00 -27.19
C ALA A 170 -8.46 22.59 -28.59
N ALA A 171 -7.38 22.49 -29.40
CA ALA A 171 -7.35 22.91 -30.78
C ALA A 171 -8.17 21.99 -31.72
N LEU A 172 -8.58 20.79 -31.25
CA LEU A 172 -9.32 19.81 -32.04
C LEU A 172 -10.73 19.63 -31.44
N PRO A 173 -11.80 20.21 -32.05
CA PRO A 173 -13.14 20.27 -31.44
C PRO A 173 -13.71 18.92 -30.97
N PRO A 174 -13.58 17.78 -31.70
CA PRO A 174 -14.09 16.48 -31.23
C PRO A 174 -13.35 15.98 -30.00
N LEU A 175 -12.02 16.19 -29.93
CA LEU A 175 -11.20 15.80 -28.79
C LEU A 175 -11.48 16.69 -27.58
N ALA A 176 -11.57 18.01 -27.80
CA ALA A 176 -11.97 18.97 -26.76
C ALA A 176 -13.28 18.55 -26.11
N ALA A 177 -14.33 18.26 -26.90
CA ALA A 177 -15.63 17.82 -26.39
C ALA A 177 -15.55 16.52 -25.57
N ALA A 178 -14.72 15.56 -26.00
CA ALA A 178 -14.51 14.32 -25.28
C ALA A 178 -13.85 14.54 -23.92
N TYR A 179 -12.83 15.42 -23.82
CA TYR A 179 -12.19 15.76 -22.56
C TYR A 179 -13.10 16.57 -21.64
N GLU A 180 -13.87 17.54 -22.18
CA GLU A 180 -14.83 18.31 -21.40
C GLU A 180 -15.93 17.40 -20.80
N ALA A 181 -16.43 16.42 -21.56
CA ALA A 181 -17.33 15.40 -21.02
C ALA A 181 -16.67 14.60 -19.89
N GLY A 182 -15.39 14.21 -20.05
CA GLY A 182 -14.61 13.56 -19.00
C GLY A 182 -14.45 14.42 -17.75
N PHE A 183 -14.24 15.73 -17.91
CA PHE A 183 -14.10 16.68 -16.79
C PHE A 183 -15.38 16.91 -16.00
N GLN A 184 -16.52 16.44 -16.48
CA GLN A 184 -17.73 16.37 -15.64
C GLN A 184 -17.62 15.26 -14.59
N VAL A 185 -16.81 14.21 -14.82
CA VAL A 185 -16.64 13.08 -13.91
C VAL A 185 -15.44 13.27 -12.98
N PHE A 186 -14.36 13.89 -13.45
CA PHE A 186 -13.14 14.20 -12.66
C PHE A 186 -12.56 15.54 -13.11
N SER A 187 -12.05 16.35 -12.18
CA SER A 187 -11.46 17.66 -12.52
C SER A 187 -10.07 17.51 -13.14
N TYR A 188 -9.35 16.42 -12.83
CA TYR A 188 -7.96 16.22 -13.21
C TYR A 188 -7.73 14.83 -13.77
N THR A 189 -6.92 14.72 -14.82
CA THR A 189 -6.45 13.43 -15.33
C THR A 189 -5.31 12.82 -14.50
N ARG A 190 -4.71 13.57 -13.58
CA ARG A 190 -3.80 13.04 -12.55
C ARG A 190 -4.56 12.25 -11.49
N ASN A 191 -5.09 11.10 -11.85
CA ASN A 191 -5.96 10.28 -10.99
C ASN A 191 -5.61 8.79 -11.06
N GLY A 192 -6.46 7.95 -10.47
CA GLY A 192 -6.29 6.50 -10.41
C GLY A 192 -6.56 5.76 -11.71
N LEU A 193 -7.14 6.41 -12.72
CA LEU A 193 -7.39 5.82 -14.04
C LEU A 193 -6.21 6.04 -14.99
N PHE A 194 -5.65 7.24 -15.00
CA PHE A 194 -4.69 7.66 -16.03
C PHE A 194 -3.25 7.70 -15.51
N MET A 195 -2.98 8.31 -14.36
CA MET A 195 -1.62 8.50 -13.86
C MET A 195 -1.10 7.32 -13.02
N ALA A 196 -1.85 6.94 -11.98
CA ALA A 196 -1.38 5.98 -10.98
C ALA A 196 -1.05 4.58 -11.54
N PRO A 197 -1.82 3.99 -12.50
CA PRO A 197 -1.61 2.63 -12.96
C PRO A 197 -0.23 2.37 -13.54
N LEU A 198 0.30 3.30 -14.35
CA LEU A 198 1.63 3.17 -14.95
C LEU A 198 2.71 3.13 -13.88
N PHE A 199 2.72 4.07 -12.93
CA PHE A 199 3.75 4.15 -11.90
C PHE A 199 3.66 3.00 -10.88
N LEU A 200 2.46 2.56 -10.51
CA LEU A 200 2.26 1.36 -9.69
C LEU A 200 2.85 0.12 -10.38
N LEU A 201 2.59 -0.05 -11.69
CA LEU A 201 3.13 -1.16 -12.46
C LEU A 201 4.66 -1.07 -12.64
N LEU A 202 5.21 0.12 -12.91
CA LEU A 202 6.66 0.33 -13.00
C LEU A 202 7.36 -0.03 -11.68
N GLY A 203 6.83 0.42 -10.55
CA GLY A 203 7.34 0.08 -9.23
C GLY A 203 7.31 -1.42 -8.95
N ALA A 204 6.19 -2.10 -9.25
CA ALA A 204 6.05 -3.54 -9.12
C ALA A 204 7.07 -4.31 -9.96
N ARG A 205 7.36 -3.86 -11.19
CA ARG A 205 8.30 -4.52 -12.10
C ARG A 205 9.76 -4.26 -11.74
N LEU A 206 10.11 -3.03 -11.40
CA LEU A 206 11.50 -2.69 -11.05
C LEU A 206 11.89 -3.28 -9.71
N GLY A 207 10.99 -3.29 -8.71
CA GLY A 207 11.24 -3.90 -7.41
C GLY A 207 11.37 -5.43 -7.44
N SER A 208 10.85 -6.08 -8.49
CA SER A 208 10.95 -7.53 -8.68
C SER A 208 12.26 -7.99 -9.33
N ARG A 209 13.09 -7.05 -9.77
CA ARG A 209 14.36 -7.34 -10.46
C ARG A 209 15.54 -7.00 -9.55
N PRO A 210 16.68 -7.72 -9.68
CA PRO A 210 17.89 -7.33 -8.97
C PRO A 210 18.27 -5.89 -9.37
N PRO A 211 18.83 -5.08 -8.43
CA PRO A 211 19.24 -3.72 -8.74
C PRO A 211 20.25 -3.70 -9.87
N ALA A 212 20.11 -2.73 -10.77
CA ALA A 212 20.97 -2.60 -11.94
C ALA A 212 22.43 -2.32 -11.52
N ARG A 213 23.38 -3.12 -12.01
CA ARG A 213 24.81 -3.03 -11.66
C ARG A 213 25.58 -1.84 -12.27
N LYS A 214 24.90 -0.90 -12.92
CA LYS A 214 25.53 0.25 -13.61
C LYS A 214 25.02 1.59 -13.07
N PRO A 215 25.45 2.05 -11.88
CA PRO A 215 24.96 3.28 -11.27
C PRO A 215 25.27 4.52 -12.14
N ALA A 216 26.42 4.57 -12.80
CA ALA A 216 26.79 5.67 -13.68
C ALA A 216 25.84 5.83 -14.85
N VAL A 217 25.43 4.73 -15.51
CA VAL A 217 24.47 4.76 -16.63
C VAL A 217 23.08 5.24 -16.14
N ASN A 218 22.65 4.77 -14.96
CA ASN A 218 21.39 5.25 -14.39
C ASN A 218 21.47 6.73 -13.95
N GLY A 219 22.62 7.19 -13.45
CA GLY A 219 22.86 8.59 -13.10
C GLY A 219 22.84 9.51 -14.32
N LEU A 220 23.55 9.15 -15.37
CA LEU A 220 23.55 9.89 -16.62
C LEU A 220 22.14 9.90 -17.26
N GLY A 221 21.46 8.74 -17.28
CA GLY A 221 20.09 8.64 -17.78
C GLY A 221 19.10 9.50 -16.98
N LEU A 222 19.25 9.57 -15.65
CA LEU A 222 18.46 10.46 -14.80
C LEU A 222 18.73 11.92 -15.13
N LEU A 223 20.00 12.33 -15.19
CA LEU A 223 20.36 13.71 -15.50
C LEU A 223 19.81 14.14 -16.86
N LEU A 224 20.07 13.34 -17.91
CA LEU A 224 19.59 13.65 -19.26
C LEU A 224 18.06 13.72 -19.32
N SER A 225 17.36 12.75 -18.75
CA SER A 225 15.89 12.74 -18.75
C SER A 225 15.29 13.87 -17.94
N LEU A 226 15.93 14.31 -16.82
CA LEU A 226 15.51 15.50 -16.07
C LEU A 226 15.71 16.79 -16.87
N VAL A 227 16.84 16.94 -17.55
CA VAL A 227 17.10 18.11 -18.39
C VAL A 227 16.07 18.18 -19.52
N LEU A 228 15.81 17.07 -20.20
CA LEU A 228 14.81 17.00 -21.26
C LEU A 228 13.38 17.25 -20.73
N MET A 229 13.01 16.70 -19.58
CA MET A 229 11.70 16.95 -18.96
C MET A 229 11.56 18.41 -18.53
N THR A 230 12.64 19.04 -18.06
CA THR A 230 12.64 20.47 -17.75
C THR A 230 12.44 21.30 -19.02
N GLY A 231 13.14 20.96 -20.11
CA GLY A 231 12.92 21.58 -21.42
C GLY A 231 11.49 21.42 -21.92
N GLU A 232 10.92 20.20 -21.79
CA GLU A 232 9.50 19.92 -22.06
C GLU A 232 8.58 20.87 -21.26
N ALA A 233 8.80 20.98 -19.94
CA ALA A 233 7.96 21.80 -19.06
C ALA A 233 7.99 23.29 -19.46
N PHE A 234 9.18 23.85 -19.72
CA PHE A 234 9.32 25.24 -20.15
C PHE A 234 8.75 25.51 -21.55
N THR A 235 8.90 24.54 -22.47
CA THR A 235 8.29 24.61 -23.80
C THR A 235 6.79 24.66 -23.74
N LEU A 236 6.18 23.75 -22.97
CA LEU A 236 4.73 23.70 -22.78
C LEU A 236 4.19 24.99 -22.14
N ARG A 237 4.94 25.54 -21.17
CA ARG A 237 4.61 26.84 -20.55
C ARG A 237 4.71 28.00 -21.56
N HIS A 238 5.77 28.03 -22.36
CA HIS A 238 5.98 29.09 -23.37
C HIS A 238 4.83 29.15 -24.37
N PHE A 239 4.33 27.99 -24.81
CA PHE A 239 3.20 27.92 -25.74
C PHE A 239 1.83 27.89 -25.07
N ALA A 240 1.75 28.07 -23.73
CA ALA A 240 0.51 28.05 -22.95
C ALA A 240 -0.36 26.79 -23.20
N LEU A 241 0.26 25.64 -23.40
CA LEU A 241 -0.44 24.38 -23.73
C LEU A 241 -0.99 23.65 -22.49
N GLN A 242 -0.56 24.06 -21.31
CA GLN A 242 -0.88 23.37 -20.05
C GLN A 242 -2.24 23.81 -19.51
N ARG A 243 -3.13 22.85 -19.25
CA ARG A 243 -4.25 23.03 -18.35
C ARG A 243 -3.77 22.85 -16.90
N HIS A 244 -2.93 21.85 -16.69
CA HIS A 244 -2.20 21.55 -15.45
C HIS A 244 -0.80 21.08 -15.82
N ASP A 245 0.10 21.01 -14.84
CA ASP A 245 1.50 20.68 -15.00
C ASP A 245 1.92 19.47 -14.16
N SER A 246 1.05 18.45 -14.11
CA SER A 246 1.26 17.28 -13.24
C SER A 246 1.84 16.08 -13.97
N MET A 247 1.69 16.01 -15.27
CA MET A 247 2.07 14.87 -16.12
C MET A 247 2.92 15.35 -17.29
N TYR A 248 4.11 14.76 -17.46
CA TYR A 248 5.02 15.04 -18.57
C TYR A 248 5.34 13.76 -19.34
N LEU A 249 5.62 13.86 -20.62
CA LEU A 249 5.97 12.72 -21.48
C LEU A 249 7.22 12.00 -20.96
N LEU A 250 8.20 12.77 -20.50
CA LEU A 250 9.47 12.25 -20.01
C LEU A 250 9.45 11.82 -18.53
N LEU A 251 8.42 12.16 -17.76
CA LEU A 251 8.32 11.81 -16.34
C LEU A 251 8.44 10.30 -16.07
N PRO A 252 7.81 9.38 -16.82
CA PRO A 252 8.02 7.94 -16.61
C PRO A 252 9.47 7.50 -16.82
N VAL A 253 10.19 8.12 -17.75
CA VAL A 253 11.61 7.83 -18.03
C VAL A 253 12.49 8.28 -16.86
N VAL A 254 12.29 9.51 -16.39
CA VAL A 254 12.94 10.05 -15.18
C VAL A 254 12.73 9.10 -14.00
N MET A 255 11.48 8.67 -13.79
CA MET A 255 11.13 7.80 -12.68
C MET A 255 11.77 6.41 -12.75
N VAL A 256 11.96 5.85 -13.95
CA VAL A 256 12.67 4.58 -14.11
C VAL A 256 14.13 4.69 -13.69
N PHE A 257 14.85 5.73 -14.12
CA PHE A 257 16.25 5.93 -13.77
C PHE A 257 16.41 6.28 -12.27
N LEU A 258 15.61 7.20 -11.77
CA LEU A 258 15.59 7.56 -10.34
C LEU A 258 15.35 6.33 -9.47
N TYR A 259 14.32 5.55 -9.78
CA TYR A 259 13.96 4.39 -8.97
C TYR A 259 15.05 3.30 -8.98
N ARG A 260 15.72 3.08 -10.12
CA ARG A 260 16.86 2.17 -10.23
C ARG A 260 18.05 2.60 -9.38
N LEU A 261 18.34 3.90 -9.34
CA LEU A 261 19.39 4.46 -8.47
C LEU A 261 19.05 4.26 -7.00
N LEU A 262 17.79 4.53 -6.61
CA LEU A 262 17.35 4.37 -5.23
C LEU A 262 17.33 2.91 -4.77
N LEU A 263 17.06 1.95 -5.67
CA LEU A 263 17.16 0.53 -5.37
C LEU A 263 18.62 0.07 -5.20
N ALA A 264 19.56 0.68 -5.92
CA ALA A 264 20.99 0.38 -5.83
C ALA A 264 21.65 1.06 -4.62
N TRP A 265 21.10 2.16 -4.15
CA TRP A 265 21.61 2.92 -3.00
C TRP A 265 21.08 2.34 -1.69
N SER A 266 21.98 1.92 -0.80
CA SER A 266 21.63 1.23 0.44
C SER A 266 22.14 1.96 1.70
N PRO A 267 21.75 3.24 1.92
CA PRO A 267 22.10 3.94 3.16
C PRO A 267 21.39 3.30 4.35
N GLN A 268 21.94 3.46 5.54
CA GLN A 268 21.27 3.11 6.78
C GLN A 268 20.20 4.19 7.11
N ALA A 269 19.04 4.12 6.45
CA ALA A 269 17.95 5.03 6.74
C ALA A 269 17.27 4.66 8.06
N PRO A 270 17.07 5.62 8.97
CA PRO A 270 16.38 5.39 10.23
C PRO A 270 14.94 4.90 10.03
N ALA A 271 14.49 4.02 10.89
CA ALA A 271 13.14 3.40 10.76
C ALA A 271 11.99 4.43 10.83
N PHE A 272 12.22 5.59 11.46
CA PHE A 272 11.21 6.65 11.58
C PHE A 272 10.92 7.37 10.24
N CYS A 273 11.80 7.30 9.23
CA CYS A 273 11.60 7.97 7.94
C CYS A 273 10.26 7.58 7.28
N ARG A 274 9.85 6.32 7.42
CA ARG A 274 8.60 5.81 6.81
C ARG A 274 7.33 6.44 7.41
N PRO A 275 7.08 6.39 8.74
CA PRO A 275 5.89 7.00 9.30
C PRO A 275 5.93 8.53 9.21
N VAL A 276 7.08 9.15 9.40
CA VAL A 276 7.21 10.62 9.36
C VAL A 276 6.86 11.17 7.98
N SER A 277 7.40 10.61 6.89
CA SER A 277 7.07 11.08 5.53
C SER A 277 5.57 10.98 5.21
N THR A 278 4.88 9.96 5.71
CA THR A 278 3.42 9.81 5.54
C THR A 278 2.66 10.91 6.27
N TRP A 279 3.03 11.19 7.52
CA TRP A 279 2.36 12.22 8.30
C TRP A 279 2.70 13.63 7.83
N VAL A 280 3.93 13.89 7.35
CA VAL A 280 4.26 15.16 6.67
C VAL A 280 3.35 15.38 5.47
N TYR A 281 3.17 14.35 4.62
CA TYR A 281 2.26 14.43 3.48
C TYR A 281 0.82 14.77 3.91
N ILE A 282 0.32 14.18 4.99
CA ILE A 282 -1.03 14.44 5.48
C ILE A 282 -1.15 15.83 6.11
N LEU A 283 -0.16 16.27 6.89
CA LEU A 283 -0.29 17.43 7.78
C LEU A 283 0.15 18.76 7.18
N HIS A 284 1.02 18.78 6.15
CA HIS A 284 1.61 20.03 5.66
C HIS A 284 0.61 21.12 5.27
N PRO A 285 -0.58 20.83 4.67
CA PRO A 285 -1.52 21.90 4.38
C PRO A 285 -2.16 22.50 5.65
N ALA A 286 -2.37 21.68 6.69
CA ALA A 286 -2.81 22.19 7.97
C ALA A 286 -1.73 23.10 8.60
N MET A 287 -0.44 22.74 8.45
CA MET A 287 0.67 23.57 8.95
C MET A 287 0.79 24.88 8.16
N ILE A 288 0.48 24.90 6.86
CA ILE A 288 0.35 26.15 6.08
C ILE A 288 -0.71 27.07 6.72
N VAL A 289 -1.87 26.53 7.02
CA VAL A 289 -2.95 27.31 7.66
C VAL A 289 -2.56 27.82 9.05
N VAL A 290 -1.96 26.94 9.87
CA VAL A 290 -1.50 27.30 11.22
C VAL A 290 -0.46 28.41 11.19
N ILE A 291 0.55 28.30 10.28
CA ILE A 291 1.61 29.32 10.19
C ILE A 291 1.05 30.66 9.71
N ARG A 292 0.15 30.65 8.72
CA ARG A 292 -0.49 31.88 8.24
C ARG A 292 -1.32 32.54 9.32
N GLY A 293 -2.17 31.80 10.02
CA GLY A 293 -2.96 32.34 11.12
C GLY A 293 -2.13 32.83 12.30
N ALA A 294 -1.07 32.08 12.68
CA ALA A 294 -0.16 32.52 13.73
C ALA A 294 0.62 33.78 13.33
N ALA A 295 1.12 33.87 12.10
CA ALA A 295 1.83 35.03 11.59
C ALA A 295 0.95 36.28 11.58
N GLU A 296 -0.32 36.15 11.20
CA GLU A 296 -1.29 37.24 11.26
C GLU A 296 -1.54 37.68 12.71
N ALA A 297 -1.76 36.75 13.62
CA ALA A 297 -2.06 37.04 15.02
C ALA A 297 -0.90 37.76 15.75
N VAL A 298 0.37 37.48 15.36
CA VAL A 298 1.55 38.12 15.98
C VAL A 298 2.17 39.26 15.14
N GLY A 299 1.56 39.60 13.99
CA GLY A 299 2.04 40.68 13.11
C GLY A 299 3.33 40.36 12.35
N LEU A 300 3.65 39.07 12.13
CA LEU A 300 4.87 38.63 11.43
C LEU A 300 4.62 38.09 10.00
N THR A 301 3.54 38.51 9.36
CA THR A 301 3.16 38.07 7.99
C THR A 301 4.26 38.35 6.98
N ALA A 302 4.89 39.55 7.02
CA ALA A 302 5.97 39.94 6.11
C ALA A 302 7.17 38.95 6.13
N VAL A 303 7.43 38.33 7.27
CA VAL A 303 8.56 37.39 7.41
C VAL A 303 8.12 35.95 7.17
N LEU A 304 7.04 35.51 7.83
CA LEU A 304 6.64 34.09 7.86
C LEU A 304 5.74 33.67 6.71
N VAL A 305 5.16 34.63 5.95
CA VAL A 305 4.23 34.34 4.86
C VAL A 305 4.70 34.96 3.55
N ASP A 306 5.02 36.27 3.54
CA ASP A 306 5.33 36.97 2.31
C ASP A 306 6.74 36.59 1.76
N ASN A 307 7.67 36.21 2.64
CA ASN A 307 8.92 35.58 2.21
C ASN A 307 8.67 34.08 1.94
N SER A 308 8.59 33.71 0.66
CA SER A 308 8.22 32.37 0.21
C SER A 308 9.17 31.26 0.72
N LEU A 309 10.48 31.52 0.81
CA LEU A 309 11.46 30.56 1.31
C LEU A 309 11.32 30.33 2.83
N VAL A 310 11.17 31.43 3.58
CA VAL A 310 10.95 31.35 5.04
C VAL A 310 9.64 30.61 5.33
N HIS A 311 8.58 30.92 4.59
CA HIS A 311 7.30 30.21 4.68
C HIS A 311 7.46 28.70 4.45
N TYR A 312 8.12 28.32 3.37
CA TYR A 312 8.40 26.91 3.08
C TYR A 312 9.17 26.21 4.19
N LEU A 313 10.27 26.83 4.68
CA LEU A 313 11.08 26.25 5.74
C LEU A 313 10.31 26.09 7.06
N ALA A 314 9.50 27.10 7.42
CA ALA A 314 8.64 27.04 8.60
C ALA A 314 7.59 25.92 8.49
N VAL A 315 6.93 25.79 7.31
CA VAL A 315 5.96 24.71 7.05
C VAL A 315 6.64 23.34 7.10
N CYS A 316 7.84 23.19 6.52
CA CYS A 316 8.60 21.96 6.60
C CYS A 316 8.92 21.59 8.05
N LEU A 317 9.51 22.52 8.81
CA LEU A 317 9.90 22.30 10.21
C LEU A 317 8.70 21.87 11.05
N LEU A 318 7.60 22.64 11.01
CA LEU A 318 6.42 22.37 11.81
C LEU A 318 5.75 21.04 11.38
N SER A 319 5.69 20.75 10.08
CA SER A 319 5.16 19.48 9.57
C SER A 319 5.99 18.27 10.03
N PHE A 320 7.32 18.37 10.02
CA PHE A 320 8.22 17.31 10.49
C PHE A 320 8.12 17.11 12.00
N LEU A 321 8.04 18.18 12.80
CA LEU A 321 7.87 18.10 14.25
C LEU A 321 6.52 17.44 14.59
N ALA A 322 5.42 17.88 13.99
CA ALA A 322 4.10 17.30 14.21
C ALA A 322 4.07 15.81 13.78
N ALA A 323 4.64 15.50 12.62
CA ALA A 323 4.72 14.12 12.12
C ALA A 323 5.57 13.22 13.05
N ALA A 324 6.67 13.74 13.59
CA ALA A 324 7.52 13.00 14.53
C ALA A 324 6.78 12.73 15.86
N VAL A 325 6.06 13.70 16.40
CA VAL A 325 5.25 13.55 17.61
C VAL A 325 4.15 12.49 17.40
N ILE A 326 3.41 12.56 16.29
CA ILE A 326 2.37 11.58 15.99
C ILE A 326 2.98 10.19 15.78
N ALA A 327 4.08 10.08 15.03
CA ALA A 327 4.75 8.80 14.81
C ALA A 327 5.25 8.19 16.13
N TRP A 328 5.77 9.00 17.02
CA TRP A 328 6.21 8.59 18.36
C TRP A 328 5.03 8.15 19.24
N ALA A 329 3.94 8.93 19.28
CA ALA A 329 2.74 8.59 20.05
C ALA A 329 2.12 7.27 19.57
N LEU A 330 1.96 7.10 18.23
CA LEU A 330 1.44 5.87 17.65
C LEU A 330 2.37 4.67 17.88
N ALA A 331 3.68 4.88 17.95
CA ALA A 331 4.63 3.81 18.28
C ALA A 331 4.47 3.35 19.73
N ARG A 332 4.15 4.25 20.66
CA ARG A 332 3.87 3.94 22.06
C ARG A 332 2.55 3.23 22.31
N LEU A 333 1.55 3.55 21.49
CA LEU A 333 0.23 2.89 21.54
C LEU A 333 0.24 1.48 20.92
N ARG A 334 1.29 1.11 20.17
CA ARG A 334 1.42 -0.26 19.67
C ARG A 334 1.75 -1.20 20.84
N PRO A 335 1.02 -2.32 20.97
CA PRO A 335 1.41 -3.31 21.96
C PRO A 335 2.87 -3.70 21.69
N PRO A 336 3.68 -3.88 22.75
CA PRO A 336 5.04 -4.33 22.61
C PRO A 336 5.01 -5.62 21.78
N ARG A 337 5.83 -5.69 20.72
CA ARG A 337 6.05 -6.95 20.03
C ARG A 337 6.54 -7.92 21.09
N PRO A 338 5.98 -9.14 21.16
CA PRO A 338 6.52 -10.13 22.08
C PRO A 338 8.02 -10.19 21.80
N THR A 339 8.83 -9.83 22.79
CA THR A 339 10.27 -10.02 22.74
C THR A 339 10.46 -11.51 22.68
N CYS A 340 10.89 -12.01 21.52
CA CYS A 340 11.28 -13.40 21.40
C CYS A 340 12.33 -13.67 22.49
N GLY A 341 12.05 -14.65 23.37
CA GLY A 341 12.99 -15.07 24.38
C GLY A 341 14.27 -15.66 23.74
N ARG A 342 15.09 -16.35 24.56
CA ARG A 342 16.32 -17.01 24.08
C ARG A 342 16.08 -18.04 22.95
N ALA A 343 14.88 -18.65 22.93
CA ALA A 343 14.42 -19.57 21.89
C ALA A 343 12.92 -19.36 21.66
N TRP A 344 12.47 -19.44 20.41
CA TRP A 344 11.07 -19.35 20.02
C TRP A 344 10.78 -20.19 18.78
N ILE A 345 9.52 -20.56 18.61
CA ILE A 345 9.02 -21.22 17.40
C ILE A 345 8.37 -20.18 16.52
N GLN A 346 8.79 -20.09 15.26
CA GLN A 346 8.16 -19.23 14.26
C GLN A 346 7.35 -20.09 13.29
N LEU A 347 6.04 -19.83 13.22
CA LEU A 347 5.13 -20.51 12.30
C LEU A 347 4.84 -19.58 11.12
N ASP A 348 5.03 -20.10 9.91
CA ASP A 348 4.70 -19.42 8.67
C ASP A 348 3.35 -19.91 8.16
N GLN A 349 2.32 -19.06 8.28
CA GLN A 349 0.97 -19.41 7.86
C GLN A 349 0.82 -19.51 6.34
N ASP A 350 1.60 -18.75 5.57
CA ASP A 350 1.55 -18.79 4.11
C ASP A 350 2.19 -20.09 3.60
N ALA A 351 3.28 -20.54 4.25
CA ALA A 351 3.89 -21.84 3.96
C ALA A 351 2.96 -23.01 4.33
N LEU A 352 2.27 -22.92 5.48
CA LEU A 352 1.29 -23.93 5.87
C LEU A 352 0.13 -23.99 4.86
N ALA A 353 -0.37 -22.84 4.39
CA ALA A 353 -1.42 -22.76 3.39
C ALA A 353 -0.99 -23.36 2.05
N HIS A 354 0.23 -23.05 1.63
CA HIS A 354 0.81 -23.62 0.42
C HIS A 354 0.88 -25.16 0.51
N ASN A 355 1.37 -25.69 1.63
CA ASN A 355 1.48 -27.14 1.83
C ASN A 355 0.11 -27.83 1.82
N VAL A 356 -0.91 -27.25 2.46
CA VAL A 356 -2.28 -27.79 2.40
C VAL A 356 -2.80 -27.82 0.96
N SER A 357 -2.60 -26.75 0.21
CA SER A 357 -3.01 -26.67 -1.19
C SER A 357 -2.30 -27.70 -2.07
N ALA A 358 -0.97 -27.85 -1.88
CA ALA A 358 -0.17 -28.81 -2.61
C ALA A 358 -0.59 -30.26 -2.31
N LEU A 359 -0.82 -30.60 -1.04
CA LEU A 359 -1.28 -31.93 -0.65
C LEU A 359 -2.68 -32.24 -1.18
N ARG A 360 -3.59 -31.25 -1.14
CA ARG A 360 -4.95 -31.43 -1.71
C ARG A 360 -4.92 -31.71 -3.21
N SER A 361 -4.01 -31.10 -3.95
CA SER A 361 -3.91 -31.30 -5.39
C SER A 361 -3.45 -32.71 -5.80
N LEU A 362 -2.88 -33.46 -4.85
CA LEU A 362 -2.42 -34.84 -5.04
C LEU A 362 -3.48 -35.87 -4.64
N LEU A 363 -4.58 -35.45 -3.98
CA LEU A 363 -5.60 -36.39 -3.53
C LEU A 363 -6.58 -36.72 -4.64
N PRO A 364 -6.94 -38.02 -4.77
CA PRO A 364 -8.02 -38.41 -5.66
C PRO A 364 -9.38 -37.84 -5.20
N PRO A 365 -10.39 -37.78 -6.10
CA PRO A 365 -11.72 -37.34 -5.73
C PRO A 365 -12.31 -38.19 -4.59
N GLY A 366 -12.91 -37.50 -3.62
CA GLY A 366 -13.48 -38.13 -2.41
C GLY A 366 -12.52 -38.35 -1.24
N CYS A 367 -11.22 -38.13 -1.40
CA CYS A 367 -10.26 -38.21 -0.30
C CYS A 367 -10.21 -36.89 0.50
N GLN A 368 -10.06 -37.03 1.82
CA GLN A 368 -9.96 -35.94 2.76
C GLN A 368 -8.60 -35.91 3.48
N LEU A 369 -8.02 -34.73 3.64
CA LEU A 369 -6.83 -34.55 4.48
C LEU A 369 -7.22 -34.65 5.96
N MET A 370 -6.49 -35.51 6.71
CA MET A 370 -6.59 -35.65 8.15
C MET A 370 -5.21 -35.51 8.78
N PRO A 371 -4.69 -34.28 8.95
CA PRO A 371 -3.36 -34.04 9.47
C PRO A 371 -3.22 -34.47 10.92
N ALA A 372 -2.07 -35.09 11.24
CA ALA A 372 -1.70 -35.46 12.60
C ALA A 372 -1.14 -34.25 13.37
N VAL A 373 -1.84 -33.86 14.45
CA VAL A 373 -1.45 -32.77 15.35
C VAL A 373 -1.08 -33.27 16.76
N LYS A 374 -0.78 -34.58 16.85
CA LYS A 374 -0.30 -35.23 18.11
C LYS A 374 1.01 -34.64 18.60
N ALA A 375 1.38 -34.93 19.84
CA ALA A 375 2.57 -34.43 20.51
C ALA A 375 2.71 -32.90 20.38
N ASN A 376 1.61 -32.18 20.64
CA ASN A 376 1.51 -30.72 20.50
C ASN A 376 1.88 -30.24 19.09
N ALA A 377 1.36 -30.93 18.05
CA ALA A 377 1.75 -30.73 16.62
C ALA A 377 3.28 -30.82 16.45
N TYR A 378 3.88 -31.86 17.02
CA TYR A 378 5.35 -32.10 17.00
C TYR A 378 6.15 -30.89 17.52
N GLY A 379 5.62 -30.21 18.55
CA GLY A 379 6.24 -29.05 19.16
C GLY A 379 5.81 -27.69 18.56
N HIS A 380 5.07 -27.69 17.45
CA HIS A 380 4.62 -26.42 16.81
C HIS A 380 3.40 -25.78 17.50
N GLY A 381 2.76 -26.48 18.44
CA GLY A 381 1.55 -26.03 19.10
C GLY A 381 0.27 -26.57 18.42
N ALA A 382 -0.40 -27.55 19.06
CA ALA A 382 -1.55 -28.23 18.47
C ALA A 382 -2.70 -27.27 18.15
N LEU A 383 -3.07 -26.38 19.07
CA LEU A 383 -4.17 -25.43 18.87
C LEU A 383 -3.90 -24.37 17.77
N PRO A 384 -2.76 -23.67 17.75
CA PRO A 384 -2.44 -22.73 16.66
C PRO A 384 -2.45 -23.39 15.29
N ILE A 385 -1.83 -24.59 15.17
CA ILE A 385 -1.79 -25.33 13.91
C ILE A 385 -3.18 -25.80 13.51
N ALA A 386 -3.93 -26.45 14.41
CA ALA A 386 -5.28 -26.94 14.10
C ALA A 386 -6.23 -25.80 13.69
N ARG A 387 -6.16 -24.64 14.36
CA ARG A 387 -6.94 -23.45 13.97
C ARG A 387 -6.57 -22.91 12.59
N ALA A 388 -5.28 -22.85 12.29
CA ALA A 388 -4.80 -22.40 10.98
C ALA A 388 -5.23 -23.35 9.85
N LEU A 389 -5.20 -24.66 10.10
CA LEU A 389 -5.68 -25.69 9.19
C LEU A 389 -7.21 -25.67 9.02
N ALA A 390 -7.95 -25.51 10.13
CA ALA A 390 -9.40 -25.38 10.09
C ALA A 390 -9.87 -24.15 9.29
N ALA A 391 -9.15 -23.03 9.40
CA ALA A 391 -9.41 -21.83 8.60
C ALA A 391 -9.20 -22.05 7.08
N GLN A 392 -8.51 -23.11 6.70
CA GLN A 392 -8.32 -23.54 5.32
C GLN A 392 -9.27 -24.68 4.91
N GLY A 393 -10.29 -24.96 5.74
CA GLY A 393 -11.29 -25.95 5.46
C GLY A 393 -10.86 -27.39 5.75
N ILE A 394 -9.83 -27.62 6.59
CA ILE A 394 -9.56 -28.94 7.16
C ILE A 394 -10.54 -29.20 8.29
N SER A 395 -11.30 -30.29 8.19
CA SER A 395 -12.36 -30.64 9.14
C SER A 395 -12.06 -31.92 9.92
N ALA A 396 -10.91 -32.54 9.73
CA ALA A 396 -10.51 -33.77 10.39
C ALA A 396 -9.08 -33.71 10.88
N PHE A 397 -8.78 -34.27 12.07
CA PHE A 397 -7.47 -34.23 12.73
C PHE A 397 -7.16 -35.55 13.42
N CYS A 398 -5.87 -35.95 13.46
CA CYS A 398 -5.41 -37.10 14.24
C CYS A 398 -4.62 -36.63 15.46
N VAL A 399 -4.86 -37.30 16.61
CA VAL A 399 -4.15 -37.10 17.87
C VAL A 399 -3.64 -38.45 18.41
N ALA A 400 -2.69 -38.44 19.34
CA ALA A 400 -2.13 -39.67 19.90
C ALA A 400 -3.03 -40.28 21.00
N CYS A 401 -3.64 -39.47 21.85
CA CYS A 401 -4.37 -39.90 23.02
C CYS A 401 -5.63 -39.06 23.28
N LEU A 402 -6.43 -39.52 24.24
CA LEU A 402 -7.69 -38.92 24.66
C LEU A 402 -7.51 -37.46 25.12
N GLU A 403 -6.47 -37.19 25.89
CA GLU A 403 -6.20 -35.87 26.47
C GLU A 403 -5.95 -34.81 25.39
N GLU A 404 -5.19 -35.18 24.36
CA GLU A 404 -4.94 -34.30 23.21
C GLU A 404 -6.24 -34.01 22.45
N GLY A 405 -7.09 -35.00 22.26
CA GLY A 405 -8.41 -34.83 21.65
C GLY A 405 -9.31 -33.89 22.46
N ILE A 406 -9.33 -34.04 23.78
CA ILE A 406 -10.07 -33.16 24.70
C ILE A 406 -9.50 -31.74 24.65
N GLN A 407 -8.17 -31.58 24.58
CA GLN A 407 -7.53 -30.29 24.47
C GLN A 407 -7.97 -29.53 23.18
N LEU A 408 -8.00 -30.21 22.04
CA LEU A 408 -8.48 -29.63 20.78
C LEU A 408 -9.95 -29.22 20.89
N ARG A 409 -10.82 -30.08 21.45
CA ARG A 409 -12.24 -29.74 21.64
C ARG A 409 -12.45 -28.54 22.56
N LYS A 410 -11.76 -28.48 23.69
CA LYS A 410 -11.77 -27.32 24.60
C LYS A 410 -11.24 -26.05 23.90
N GLY A 411 -10.31 -26.21 23.00
CA GLY A 411 -9.77 -25.14 22.15
C GLY A 411 -10.69 -24.69 21.01
N GLY A 412 -11.89 -25.28 20.87
CA GLY A 412 -12.90 -24.90 19.88
C GLY A 412 -12.76 -25.56 18.51
N ILE A 413 -11.89 -26.57 18.36
CA ILE A 413 -11.76 -27.33 17.12
C ILE A 413 -12.99 -28.20 16.93
N ARG A 414 -13.64 -28.03 15.77
CA ARG A 414 -14.83 -28.79 15.33
C ARG A 414 -14.41 -29.85 14.30
N GLY A 415 -15.38 -30.66 13.85
CA GLY A 415 -15.13 -31.72 12.87
C GLY A 415 -14.64 -33.01 13.52
N GLU A 416 -14.02 -33.90 12.77
CA GLU A 416 -13.58 -35.20 13.25
C GLU A 416 -12.25 -35.12 13.98
N ILE A 417 -12.13 -35.80 15.12
CA ILE A 417 -10.86 -35.97 15.85
C ILE A 417 -10.67 -37.44 16.11
N LEU A 418 -9.70 -38.05 15.44
CA LEU A 418 -9.35 -39.45 15.55
C LEU A 418 -8.18 -39.64 16.50
N ILE A 419 -8.39 -40.50 17.54
CA ILE A 419 -7.35 -40.94 18.45
C ILE A 419 -6.67 -42.15 17.84
N LEU A 420 -5.36 -42.05 17.58
CA LEU A 420 -4.58 -43.13 16.96
C LEU A 420 -4.12 -44.21 17.96
N GLY A 421 -3.98 -43.84 19.24
CA GLY A 421 -3.52 -44.74 20.29
C GLY A 421 -4.64 -45.46 21.02
N TYR A 422 -4.27 -46.31 21.96
CA TYR A 422 -5.21 -47.04 22.83
C TYR A 422 -5.87 -46.10 23.83
N THR A 423 -7.19 -46.27 24.05
CA THR A 423 -7.96 -45.63 25.14
C THR A 423 -8.65 -46.70 25.95
N PRO A 424 -8.47 -46.76 27.29
CA PRO A 424 -9.13 -47.74 28.12
C PRO A 424 -10.67 -47.68 27.99
N PRO A 425 -11.37 -48.83 27.96
CA PRO A 425 -12.84 -48.87 27.85
C PRO A 425 -13.56 -48.06 28.95
N SER A 426 -12.95 -47.92 30.12
CA SER A 426 -13.48 -47.10 31.22
C SER A 426 -13.59 -45.60 30.88
N GLN A 427 -12.90 -45.14 29.83
CA GLN A 427 -12.91 -43.74 29.37
C GLN A 427 -13.88 -43.49 28.24
N VAL A 428 -14.67 -44.48 27.80
CA VAL A 428 -15.70 -44.30 26.76
C VAL A 428 -16.67 -43.15 27.05
N PRO A 429 -17.09 -42.88 28.31
CA PRO A 429 -17.92 -41.71 28.60
C PRO A 429 -17.28 -40.37 28.18
N LEU A 430 -15.96 -40.26 28.27
CA LEU A 430 -15.23 -39.05 27.82
C LEU A 430 -15.16 -38.98 26.30
N LEU A 431 -14.91 -40.10 25.60
CA LEU A 431 -14.97 -40.16 24.12
C LEU A 431 -16.31 -39.64 23.62
N ARG A 432 -17.42 -40.10 24.20
CA ARG A 432 -18.79 -39.65 23.87
C ARG A 432 -19.00 -38.17 24.17
N ARG A 433 -18.65 -37.74 25.40
CA ARG A 433 -18.83 -36.35 25.85
C ARG A 433 -18.14 -35.35 24.92
N TYR A 434 -16.93 -35.68 24.48
CA TYR A 434 -16.13 -34.82 23.64
C TYR A 434 -16.24 -35.14 22.13
N LYS A 435 -17.11 -36.10 21.75
CA LYS A 435 -17.35 -36.53 20.38
C LYS A 435 -16.03 -36.85 19.64
N LEU A 436 -15.25 -37.75 20.22
CA LEU A 436 -13.97 -38.21 19.70
C LEU A 436 -14.12 -39.58 19.06
N THR A 437 -13.40 -39.78 17.94
CA THR A 437 -13.33 -41.08 17.25
C THR A 437 -12.13 -41.86 17.80
N GLN A 438 -12.33 -43.13 18.15
CA GLN A 438 -11.30 -44.00 18.72
C GLN A 438 -10.91 -45.08 17.73
N THR A 439 -9.60 -45.23 17.50
CA THR A 439 -9.06 -46.39 16.78
C THR A 439 -9.17 -47.65 17.65
N ALA A 440 -9.80 -48.68 17.14
CA ALA A 440 -9.75 -50.00 17.77
C ALA A 440 -8.41 -50.67 17.44
N VAL A 441 -7.59 -50.92 18.47
CA VAL A 441 -6.22 -51.45 18.24
C VAL A 441 -6.22 -52.97 17.95
N ASP A 442 -7.26 -53.69 18.43
CA ASP A 442 -7.53 -55.08 18.13
C ASP A 442 -9.02 -55.40 18.30
N PHE A 443 -9.41 -56.64 18.00
CA PHE A 443 -10.78 -57.10 18.10
C PHE A 443 -11.31 -57.07 19.52
N SER A 444 -10.50 -57.48 20.50
CA SER A 444 -10.88 -57.49 21.92
C SER A 444 -11.18 -56.05 22.40
N HIS A 445 -10.32 -55.12 22.07
CA HIS A 445 -10.55 -53.70 22.36
C HIS A 445 -11.82 -53.13 21.70
N ALA A 446 -12.10 -53.51 20.44
CA ALA A 446 -13.32 -53.10 19.77
C ALA A 446 -14.59 -53.60 20.50
N VAL A 447 -14.59 -54.86 20.93
CA VAL A 447 -15.68 -55.47 21.70
C VAL A 447 -15.88 -54.76 23.05
N GLN A 448 -14.78 -54.50 23.78
CA GLN A 448 -14.83 -53.82 25.07
C GLN A 448 -15.32 -52.37 24.97
N LEU A 449 -14.87 -51.65 23.93
CA LEU A 449 -15.35 -50.27 23.63
C LEU A 449 -16.87 -50.28 23.32
N SER A 450 -17.31 -51.24 22.51
CA SER A 450 -18.73 -51.41 22.18
C SER A 450 -19.59 -51.71 23.42
N GLN A 451 -19.12 -52.58 24.30
CA GLN A 451 -19.81 -52.90 25.55
C GLN A 451 -19.90 -51.71 26.50
N ALA A 452 -18.79 -50.96 26.65
CA ALA A 452 -18.76 -49.76 27.50
C ALA A 452 -19.53 -48.56 26.89
N GLY A 453 -19.89 -48.63 25.62
CA GLY A 453 -20.66 -47.60 24.90
C GLY A 453 -22.18 -47.78 24.95
N LYS A 454 -22.64 -48.93 25.38
CA LYS A 454 -24.06 -49.22 25.61
C LYS A 454 -24.52 -48.60 26.94
#